data_499692a6abdb75712e944bb76bc73636
#
_entry.id   499692a6abdb75712e944bb76bc73636
#
_cell.length_a   1.000
_cell.length_b   1.000
_cell.length_c   1.000
_cell.angle_alpha   90.00
_cell.angle_beta   90.00
_cell.angle_gamma   90.00
#
_symmetry.space_group_name_H-M   'P 1'
#
loop_
_entity.id
_entity.type
_entity.pdbx_description
1 polymer ?
#
loop_
_entity_poly.entity_id
_entity_poly.type
_entity_poly.pdbx_seq_one_letter_code
_entity_poly.pdbx_strand_id
1 'polypeptide(L)'
;MVTIMSENFAPMRTGTYPRKATMTRILIVEDEESYREPLVYQLTREGYDVSAAATGEEGLELFTKGGIDLVLLDLMLPGIDGTALCRRIREQSRVPIIMLTAK
;
A
#
# COMPACT_ATOMS: atom_id res chain seq x y z
N MET A 1 -5.35 -13.53 11.76
CA MET A 1 -6.43 -12.71 11.21
C MET A 1 -5.93 -11.30 10.99
N VAL A 2 -6.16 -10.79 9.82
CA VAL A 2 -5.68 -9.45 9.46
C VAL A 2 -6.79 -8.44 9.68
N THR A 3 -6.47 -7.36 10.39
CA THR A 3 -7.38 -6.23 10.55
C THR A 3 -6.88 -5.10 9.67
N ILE A 4 -7.78 -4.53 8.90
CA ILE A 4 -7.44 -3.44 7.99
C ILE A 4 -7.93 -2.14 8.59
N MET A 5 -7.01 -1.18 8.71
CA MET A 5 -7.33 0.16 9.18
C MET A 5 -7.09 1.15 8.06
N SER A 6 -8.09 1.96 7.81
CA SER A 6 -8.02 2.94 6.75
C SER A 6 -7.54 4.26 7.32
N GLU A 7 -6.58 4.88 6.65
CA GLU A 7 -6.04 6.16 7.08
C GLU A 7 -6.18 7.16 5.94
N ASN A 8 -6.91 8.22 6.18
CA ASN A 8 -7.11 9.26 5.18
C ASN A 8 -7.75 8.76 3.89
N PHE A 9 -8.63 7.79 4.03
CA PHE A 9 -9.28 7.22 2.86
C PHE A 9 -10.54 8.02 2.54
N ALA A 10 -10.58 8.63 1.37
CA ALA A 10 -11.76 9.32 0.90
C ALA A 10 -12.68 8.30 0.23
N PRO A 11 -13.99 8.36 0.53
CA PRO A 11 -14.93 7.46 -0.14
C PRO A 11 -14.83 7.64 -1.65
N MET A 12 -14.88 6.53 -2.36
CA MET A 12 -14.90 6.58 -3.81
C MET A 12 -16.23 7.16 -4.25
N ARG A 13 -16.18 8.05 -5.22
CA ARG A 13 -17.41 8.60 -5.76
C ARG A 13 -18.14 7.53 -6.54
N THR A 14 -19.43 7.50 -6.37
CA THR A 14 -20.25 6.72 -7.28
C THR A 14 -20.35 7.48 -8.58
N GLY A 15 -20.43 6.78 -9.67
CA GLY A 15 -20.57 7.38 -10.98
C GLY A 15 -19.34 7.15 -11.82
N THR A 16 -19.01 8.10 -12.64
CA THR A 16 -17.95 7.92 -13.61
C THR A 16 -16.59 8.18 -13.03
N TYR A 17 -15.74 7.20 -13.12
CA TYR A 17 -14.33 7.39 -12.86
C TYR A 17 -13.64 7.55 -14.18
N PRO A 18 -12.66 8.48 -14.27
CA PRO A 18 -11.83 8.51 -15.46
C PRO A 18 -11.16 7.15 -15.59
N ARG A 19 -11.26 6.57 -16.76
CA ARG A 19 -10.57 5.33 -17.00
C ARG A 19 -9.09 5.61 -17.08
N LYS A 20 -8.33 4.88 -16.32
CA LYS A 20 -6.88 4.99 -16.42
C LYS A 20 -6.43 4.25 -17.66
N ALA A 21 -5.51 4.82 -18.36
CA ALA A 21 -4.86 4.14 -19.47
C ALA A 21 -3.99 3.00 -18.97
N THR A 22 -3.56 3.07 -17.71
CA THR A 22 -2.70 2.07 -17.09
C THR A 22 -3.43 1.46 -15.90
N MET A 23 -2.95 0.30 -15.47
CA MET A 23 -3.50 -0.37 -14.31
C MET A 23 -3.26 0.43 -13.04
N THR A 24 -4.17 0.31 -12.10
CA THR A 24 -3.97 0.87 -10.76
C THR A 24 -2.75 0.22 -10.12
N ARG A 25 -1.87 1.02 -9.57
CA ARG A 25 -0.64 0.55 -8.98
C ARG A 25 -0.73 0.56 -7.47
N ILE A 26 -0.44 -0.60 -6.89
CA ILE A 26 -0.54 -0.80 -5.44
C ILE A 26 0.85 -1.14 -4.91
N LEU A 27 1.24 -0.46 -3.84
CA LEU A 27 2.46 -0.78 -3.12
C LEU A 27 2.08 -1.53 -1.84
N ILE A 28 2.66 -2.70 -1.65
CA ILE A 28 2.48 -3.49 -0.43
C ILE A 28 3.77 -3.43 0.37
N VAL A 29 3.69 -3.04 1.64
CA VAL A 29 4.85 -3.05 2.53
C VAL A 29 4.54 -3.97 3.69
N GLU A 30 5.11 -5.16 3.67
CA GLU A 30 4.85 -6.21 4.63
C GLU A 30 6.10 -7.09 4.74
N ASP A 31 6.66 -7.20 5.96
CA ASP A 31 7.91 -7.93 6.15
C ASP A 31 7.76 -9.44 6.12
N GLU A 32 6.60 -9.96 6.50
CA GLU A 32 6.39 -11.41 6.51
C GLU A 32 5.95 -11.93 5.15
N GLU A 33 6.79 -12.78 4.58
CA GLU A 33 6.51 -13.36 3.28
C GLU A 33 5.18 -14.11 3.26
N SER A 34 4.86 -14.81 4.34
CA SER A 34 3.62 -15.59 4.41
C SER A 34 2.36 -14.73 4.35
N TYR A 35 2.46 -13.44 4.65
CA TYR A 35 1.35 -12.51 4.48
C TYR A 35 1.49 -11.73 3.18
N ARG A 36 2.72 -11.39 2.79
CA ARG A 36 2.99 -10.58 1.63
C ARG A 36 2.64 -11.29 0.33
N GLU A 37 3.11 -12.55 0.19
CA GLU A 37 2.94 -13.28 -1.06
C GLU A 37 1.49 -13.53 -1.45
N PRO A 38 0.59 -13.93 -0.53
CA PRO A 38 -0.80 -14.08 -0.91
C PRO A 38 -1.45 -12.78 -1.36
N LEU A 39 -1.07 -11.65 -0.75
CA LEU A 39 -1.61 -10.35 -1.17
C LEU A 39 -1.14 -9.99 -2.57
N VAL A 40 0.15 -10.20 -2.83
CA VAL A 40 0.69 -9.93 -4.17
C VAL A 40 -0.04 -10.78 -5.21
N TYR A 41 -0.19 -12.07 -4.90
CA TYR A 41 -0.84 -12.99 -5.83
C TYR A 41 -2.28 -12.59 -6.10
N GLN A 42 -3.04 -12.34 -5.03
CA GLN A 42 -4.46 -12.04 -5.15
C GLN A 42 -4.69 -10.73 -5.91
N LEU A 43 -3.95 -9.70 -5.56
CA LEU A 43 -4.14 -8.40 -6.20
C LEU A 43 -3.68 -8.40 -7.65
N THR A 44 -2.63 -9.14 -7.93
CA THR A 44 -2.19 -9.30 -9.32
C THR A 44 -3.26 -9.99 -10.14
N ARG A 45 -3.90 -11.00 -9.57
CA ARG A 45 -5.00 -11.69 -10.26
C ARG A 45 -6.19 -10.77 -10.50
N GLU A 46 -6.40 -9.80 -9.62
CA GLU A 46 -7.50 -8.86 -9.79
C GLU A 46 -7.20 -7.77 -10.81
N GLY A 47 -6.01 -7.77 -11.39
CA GLY A 47 -5.67 -6.85 -12.45
C GLY A 47 -4.89 -5.63 -12.01
N TYR A 48 -4.38 -5.62 -10.79
CA TYR A 48 -3.57 -4.50 -10.30
C TYR A 48 -2.09 -4.71 -10.63
N ASP A 49 -1.39 -3.59 -10.76
CA ASP A 49 0.06 -3.60 -10.91
C ASP A 49 0.65 -3.49 -9.50
N VAL A 50 1.25 -4.56 -9.01
CA VAL A 50 1.65 -4.65 -7.60
C VAL A 50 3.16 -4.56 -7.45
N SER A 51 3.61 -3.66 -6.58
CA SER A 51 4.99 -3.60 -6.11
C SER A 51 4.99 -4.00 -4.65
N ALA A 52 6.00 -4.72 -4.22
CA ALA A 52 6.05 -5.19 -2.84
C ALA A 52 7.41 -4.92 -2.23
N ALA A 53 7.40 -4.57 -0.95
CA ALA A 53 8.61 -4.31 -0.18
C ALA A 53 8.52 -5.05 1.14
N ALA A 54 9.66 -5.52 1.62
CA ALA A 54 9.74 -6.22 2.89
C ALA A 54 10.13 -5.30 4.04
N THR A 55 10.57 -4.09 3.74
CA THR A 55 10.97 -3.12 4.75
C THR A 55 10.35 -1.77 4.46
N GLY A 56 10.27 -0.94 5.50
CA GLY A 56 9.77 0.42 5.33
C GLY A 56 10.67 1.25 4.44
N GLU A 57 11.98 1.06 4.55
CA GLU A 57 12.94 1.79 3.74
C GLU A 57 12.75 1.48 2.26
N GLU A 58 12.64 0.20 1.93
CA GLU A 58 12.40 -0.22 0.55
C GLU A 58 11.05 0.30 0.06
N GLY A 59 10.05 0.25 0.92
CA GLY A 59 8.72 0.76 0.58
C GLY A 59 8.74 2.24 0.25
N LEU A 60 9.47 3.02 1.06
CA LEU A 60 9.58 4.45 0.80
C LEU A 60 10.31 4.73 -0.51
N GLU A 61 11.36 3.96 -0.78
CA GLU A 61 12.09 4.09 -2.02
C GLU A 61 11.20 3.82 -3.23
N LEU A 62 10.43 2.74 -3.18
CA LEU A 62 9.50 2.42 -4.26
C LEU A 62 8.43 3.50 -4.41
N PHE A 63 7.93 4.01 -3.29
CA PHE A 63 6.92 5.04 -3.33
C PHE A 63 7.46 6.33 -3.96
N THR A 64 8.66 6.70 -3.61
CA THR A 64 9.28 7.93 -4.09
C THR A 64 9.52 7.92 -5.60
N LYS A 65 9.65 6.74 -6.18
CA LYS A 65 9.77 6.62 -7.64
C LYS A 65 8.50 7.05 -8.37
N GLY A 66 7.38 7.13 -7.66
CA GLY A 66 6.15 7.66 -8.20
C GLY A 66 5.22 6.63 -8.81
N GLY A 67 4.00 7.07 -9.07
CA GLY A 67 3.02 6.24 -9.76
C GLY A 67 2.19 5.33 -8.88
N ILE A 68 2.38 5.35 -7.58
CA ILE A 68 1.60 4.50 -6.67
C ILE A 68 0.24 5.15 -6.41
N ASP A 69 -0.82 4.35 -6.56
CA ASP A 69 -2.19 4.81 -6.38
C ASP A 69 -2.77 4.41 -5.02
N LEU A 70 -2.23 3.38 -4.40
CA LEU A 70 -2.72 2.89 -3.12
C LEU A 70 -1.59 2.19 -2.40
N VAL A 71 -1.50 2.38 -1.09
CA VAL A 71 -0.48 1.73 -0.26
C VAL A 71 -1.16 0.81 0.75
N LEU A 72 -0.72 -0.44 0.80
CA LEU A 72 -1.10 -1.37 1.86
C LEU A 72 0.13 -1.53 2.75
N LEU A 73 0.00 -1.18 4.01
CA LEU A 73 1.14 -0.99 4.87
C LEU A 73 0.96 -1.73 6.19
N ASP A 74 1.93 -2.58 6.51
CA ASP A 74 1.93 -3.26 7.80
C ASP A 74 2.35 -2.27 8.88
N LEU A 75 1.54 -2.19 9.93
CA LEU A 75 1.81 -1.29 11.03
C LEU A 75 3.07 -1.69 11.80
N MET A 76 3.37 -2.98 11.85
CA MET A 76 4.44 -3.52 12.68
C MET A 76 5.64 -3.96 11.86
N LEU A 77 6.26 -3.00 11.21
CA LEU A 77 7.47 -3.26 10.44
C LEU A 77 8.71 -3.13 11.30
N PRO A 78 9.75 -3.92 11.03
CA PRO A 78 11.04 -3.69 11.66
C PRO A 78 11.71 -2.44 11.08
N GLY A 79 12.62 -1.84 11.82
CA GLY A 79 13.31 -0.64 11.37
C GLY A 79 12.39 0.56 11.41
N ILE A 80 12.16 1.19 10.24
CA ILE A 80 11.18 2.25 10.17
C ILE A 80 9.80 1.60 10.25
N ASP A 81 9.06 1.88 11.31
CA ASP A 81 7.77 1.23 11.52
C ASP A 81 6.70 1.81 10.60
N GLY A 82 5.53 1.13 10.59
CA GLY A 82 4.45 1.52 9.68
C GLY A 82 3.96 2.93 9.90
N THR A 83 3.93 3.38 11.16
CA THR A 83 3.46 4.74 11.47
C THR A 83 4.42 5.78 10.93
N ALA A 84 5.71 5.55 11.11
CA ALA A 84 6.72 6.47 10.61
C ALA A 84 6.71 6.51 9.08
N LEU A 85 6.57 5.35 8.46
CA LEU A 85 6.48 5.28 6.99
C LEU A 85 5.26 6.04 6.48
N CYS A 86 4.13 5.88 7.15
CA CYS A 86 2.93 6.59 6.78
C CYS A 86 3.14 8.11 6.79
N ARG A 87 3.80 8.61 7.84
CA ARG A 87 4.11 10.04 7.91
C ARG A 87 5.00 10.50 6.76
N ARG A 88 6.01 9.69 6.45
CA ARG A 88 6.93 10.03 5.36
C ARG A 88 6.21 10.09 4.03
N ILE A 89 5.29 9.16 3.81
CA ILE A 89 4.47 9.16 2.59
C ILE A 89 3.58 10.40 2.57
N ARG A 90 2.99 10.76 3.71
CA ARG A 90 2.10 11.91 3.81
C ARG A 90 2.81 13.24 3.57
N GLU A 91 4.12 13.30 3.75
CA GLU A 91 4.89 14.48 3.41
C GLU A 91 4.90 14.72 1.90
N GLN A 92 4.70 13.68 1.11
CA GLN A 92 4.78 13.76 -0.35
C GLN A 92 3.44 13.62 -1.05
N SER A 93 2.43 13.00 -0.42
CA SER A 93 1.28 12.57 -1.18
C SER A 93 0.05 12.37 -0.28
N ARG A 94 -1.12 12.48 -0.91
CA ARG A 94 -2.40 12.18 -0.26
C ARG A 94 -2.95 10.82 -0.71
N VAL A 95 -2.11 9.97 -1.24
CA VAL A 95 -2.52 8.65 -1.69
C VAL A 95 -3.19 7.88 -0.53
N PRO A 96 -4.24 7.10 -0.82
CA PRO A 96 -4.87 6.29 0.23
C PRO A 96 -3.89 5.27 0.79
N ILE A 97 -3.87 5.15 2.11
CA ILE A 97 -3.05 4.18 2.82
C ILE A 97 -3.97 3.32 3.67
N ILE A 98 -3.91 2.01 3.46
CA ILE A 98 -4.64 1.06 4.28
C ILE A 98 -3.62 0.34 5.14
N MET A 99 -3.79 0.44 6.45
CA MET A 99 -2.88 -0.20 7.38
C MET A 99 -3.37 -1.59 7.72
N LEU A 100 -2.47 -2.54 7.66
CA LEU A 100 -2.73 -3.91 8.03
C LEU A 100 -2.24 -4.11 9.45
N THR A 101 -3.15 -4.50 10.33
CA THR A 101 -2.78 -4.78 11.71
C THR A 101 -3.17 -6.19 11.99
N ALA A 102 -2.26 -6.97 12.49
CA ALA A 102 -2.70 -8.27 12.85
C ALA A 102 -1.58 -9.11 13.17
N LYS A 103 -1.45 -10.14 13.23
CA LYS A 103 -0.37 -11.05 13.59
C LYS A 103 -0.42 -11.45 15.04
#